data_2fda4a849ae17b4c00479228c124faf5
#
_entry.id   2fda4a849ae17b4c00479228c124faf5
#
_cell.length_a   1.000
_cell.length_b   1.000
_cell.length_c   1.000
_cell.angle_alpha   90.00
_cell.angle_beta   90.00
_cell.angle_gamma   90.00
#
_symmetry.space_group_name_H-M   'P 1'
#
loop_
_entity.id
_entity.type
_entity.pdbx_description
1 polymer ?
#
loop_
_entity_poly.entity_id
_entity_poly.type
_entity_poly.pdbx_seq_one_letter_code
_entity_poly.pdbx_strand_id
1 'polypeptide(L)'
;MSKFVPGRRTALIAALLATALQPAVAQAAASKSLKAQAAADVEAQTKQIQVMVDQVFSYAEPGFQEVRTSAYLSDILEKNGFTVTRGVAGIPTAFTATWGSGGPLIALGSDIDDLLGVSQIPGIPNVKPLIEGAPGHGEGHNSGMPLIIAAAIAVKQVMEKNHIPGRLMIWPGVAEELLASKAYYVRAGLFKDVDACIFTHVSNDFSTAYGELGNNGMVSVEYTFHGKTAHAAGMPWEGRSALDAVEIMDTAWNFRREHLPVTQRSHYVITNGGGQPNVVPDRASVWYYFRDRTFAAVKSMYDVGNEISEAAAKATGTTVTHQVLGYAAPNFGNKPLAEAAYANIKAVGMPKWSADDQAFAKAVQENNKRKIAPLSDKVAELSTPENRPQSIGGGSDDIGDIMWTVPTITIRYPSNIPSVIGHNVTAAMAMATPIAHKGVVVGAKAVAMTVLDMMTTPKLLTDAKTYFTDVQLKTDHYAPLLADTDKPAIWLNAKTMAELRPAMEKFYYDPTKYDSYLQQLGIKYPTVTPQ
;
A
#
# COMPACT_ATOMS: atom_id res chain seq x y z
N MET A 1 -0.22 56.01 61.63
CA MET A 1 -0.87 54.72 61.71
C MET A 1 -1.78 54.57 60.49
N SER A 2 -1.29 53.95 59.45
CA SER A 2 -2.04 53.66 58.22
C SER A 2 -2.21 52.14 58.10
N LYS A 3 -3.45 51.68 58.08
CA LYS A 3 -3.81 50.26 57.96
C LYS A 3 -3.81 49.88 56.47
N PHE A 4 -2.88 49.01 56.07
CA PHE A 4 -2.87 48.36 54.77
C PHE A 4 -3.96 47.28 54.74
N VAL A 5 -4.82 47.27 53.72
CA VAL A 5 -5.79 46.23 53.41
C VAL A 5 -5.23 45.40 52.24
N PRO A 6 -4.92 44.14 52.39
CA PRO A 6 -4.51 43.29 51.28
C PRO A 6 -5.72 42.55 50.67
N GLY A 7 -5.72 42.42 49.34
CA GLY A 7 -6.36 41.29 48.74
C GLY A 7 -7.68 41.46 48.02
N ARG A 8 -7.66 42.02 46.81
CA ARG A 8 -8.70 41.73 45.78
C ARG A 8 -8.14 41.34 44.39
N ARG A 9 -6.80 41.28 44.22
CA ARG A 9 -6.22 40.96 42.89
C ARG A 9 -5.92 39.48 42.65
N THR A 10 -5.82 38.64 43.68
CA THR A 10 -5.48 37.21 43.56
C THR A 10 -6.67 36.31 43.22
N ALA A 11 -7.90 36.71 43.55
CA ALA A 11 -9.10 35.93 43.27
C ALA A 11 -9.55 35.96 41.79
N LEU A 12 -9.25 37.04 41.05
CA LEU A 12 -9.61 37.14 39.62
C LEU A 12 -8.74 36.29 38.70
N ILE A 13 -7.46 36.08 39.03
CA ILE A 13 -6.55 35.26 38.20
C ILE A 13 -6.86 33.77 38.35
N ALA A 14 -7.26 33.32 39.55
CA ALA A 14 -7.64 31.92 39.79
C ALA A 14 -8.99 31.57 39.11
N ALA A 15 -9.93 32.49 39.02
CA ALA A 15 -11.21 32.28 38.31
C ALA A 15 -11.06 32.24 36.79
N LEU A 16 -10.14 33.00 36.18
CA LEU A 16 -9.85 32.99 34.74
C LEU A 16 -9.08 31.72 34.31
N LEU A 17 -8.20 31.18 35.15
CA LEU A 17 -7.51 29.90 34.91
C LEU A 17 -8.46 28.69 35.04
N ALA A 18 -9.43 28.74 35.98
CA ALA A 18 -10.42 27.67 36.15
C ALA A 18 -11.43 27.58 34.98
N THR A 19 -11.81 28.72 34.39
CA THR A 19 -12.74 28.76 33.23
C THR A 19 -12.06 28.36 31.90
N ALA A 20 -10.75 28.50 31.75
CA ALA A 20 -10.00 28.05 30.56
C ALA A 20 -9.68 26.55 30.58
N LEU A 21 -9.61 25.93 31.76
CA LEU A 21 -9.33 24.48 31.89
C LEU A 21 -10.57 23.60 31.67
N GLN A 22 -11.77 24.12 31.99
CA GLN A 22 -13.01 23.35 31.84
C GLN A 22 -13.35 22.93 30.39
N PRO A 23 -13.24 23.81 29.37
CA PRO A 23 -13.53 23.39 28.00
C PRO A 23 -12.51 22.37 27.44
N ALA A 24 -11.23 22.48 27.77
CA ALA A 24 -10.21 21.54 27.33
C ALA A 24 -10.40 20.13 27.93
N VAL A 25 -10.76 20.04 29.19
CA VAL A 25 -11.06 18.76 29.87
C VAL A 25 -12.33 18.13 29.31
N ALA A 26 -13.37 18.92 29.05
CA ALA A 26 -14.63 18.46 28.46
C ALA A 26 -14.42 17.96 27.01
N GLN A 27 -13.61 18.67 26.20
CA GLN A 27 -13.28 18.27 24.85
C GLN A 27 -12.45 16.99 24.81
N ALA A 28 -11.48 16.82 25.70
CA ALA A 28 -10.67 15.60 25.80
C ALA A 28 -11.52 14.39 26.25
N ALA A 29 -12.48 14.59 27.17
CA ALA A 29 -13.41 13.55 27.60
C ALA A 29 -14.39 13.15 26.48
N ALA A 30 -14.90 14.11 25.71
CA ALA A 30 -15.76 13.87 24.55
C ALA A 30 -15.02 13.09 23.47
N SER A 31 -13.79 13.48 23.13
CA SER A 31 -12.95 12.74 22.16
C SER A 31 -12.70 11.29 22.59
N LYS A 32 -12.41 11.05 23.88
CA LYS A 32 -12.23 9.69 24.41
C LYS A 32 -13.48 8.83 24.28
N SER A 33 -14.67 9.40 24.51
CA SER A 33 -15.96 8.71 24.36
C SER A 33 -16.23 8.33 22.89
N LEU A 34 -15.98 9.24 21.95
CA LEU A 34 -16.16 9.00 20.52
C LEU A 34 -15.24 7.88 20.00
N LYS A 35 -13.97 7.90 20.42
CA LYS A 35 -13.00 6.84 20.09
C LYS A 35 -13.43 5.48 20.65
N ALA A 36 -13.91 5.43 21.89
CA ALA A 36 -14.41 4.19 22.49
C ALA A 36 -15.63 3.65 21.73
N GLN A 37 -16.53 4.53 21.28
CA GLN A 37 -17.67 4.16 20.44
C GLN A 37 -17.20 3.59 19.10
N ALA A 38 -16.31 4.27 18.38
CA ALA A 38 -15.79 3.78 17.09
C ALA A 38 -15.07 2.43 17.24
N ALA A 39 -14.28 2.25 18.30
CA ALA A 39 -13.63 0.97 18.58
C ALA A 39 -14.64 -0.16 18.85
N ALA A 40 -15.75 0.12 19.53
CA ALA A 40 -16.83 -0.84 19.76
C ALA A 40 -17.60 -1.15 18.45
N ASP A 41 -17.84 -0.14 17.61
CA ASP A 41 -18.51 -0.31 16.31
C ASP A 41 -17.65 -1.13 15.34
N VAL A 42 -16.31 -0.99 15.37
CA VAL A 42 -15.38 -1.88 14.65
C VAL A 42 -15.43 -3.30 15.20
N GLU A 43 -15.41 -3.48 16.54
CA GLU A 43 -15.52 -4.82 17.16
C GLU A 43 -16.79 -5.54 16.74
N ALA A 44 -17.90 -4.84 16.67
CA ALA A 44 -19.20 -5.39 16.22
C ALA A 44 -19.17 -5.87 14.76
N GLN A 45 -18.23 -5.38 13.95
CA GLN A 45 -18.03 -5.78 12.56
C GLN A 45 -17.07 -6.97 12.38
N THR A 46 -16.56 -7.60 13.47
CA THR A 46 -15.54 -8.66 13.41
C THR A 46 -15.87 -9.76 12.39
N LYS A 47 -17.13 -10.22 12.34
CA LYS A 47 -17.56 -11.24 11.36
C LYS A 47 -17.54 -10.71 9.92
N GLN A 48 -17.98 -9.50 9.70
CA GLN A 48 -17.96 -8.88 8.37
C GLN A 48 -16.51 -8.64 7.89
N ILE A 49 -15.62 -8.24 8.80
CA ILE A 49 -14.18 -8.11 8.52
C ILE A 49 -13.60 -9.44 8.07
N GLN A 50 -13.85 -10.52 8.81
CA GLN A 50 -13.39 -11.86 8.44
C GLN A 50 -13.90 -12.26 7.05
N VAL A 51 -15.18 -12.04 6.76
CA VAL A 51 -15.77 -12.35 5.44
C VAL A 51 -15.10 -11.55 4.34
N MET A 52 -14.85 -10.25 4.54
CA MET A 52 -14.17 -9.41 3.54
C MET A 52 -12.73 -9.86 3.28
N VAL A 53 -11.97 -10.16 4.34
CA VAL A 53 -10.58 -10.64 4.23
C VAL A 53 -10.52 -11.97 3.47
N ASP A 54 -11.38 -12.92 3.82
CA ASP A 54 -11.44 -14.23 3.19
C ASP A 54 -11.89 -14.15 1.72
N GLN A 55 -12.84 -13.25 1.43
CA GLN A 55 -13.36 -13.06 0.08
C GLN A 55 -12.27 -12.52 -0.85
N VAL A 56 -11.59 -11.44 -0.44
CA VAL A 56 -10.51 -10.84 -1.24
C VAL A 56 -9.36 -11.83 -1.38
N PHE A 57 -8.98 -12.56 -0.30
CA PHE A 57 -7.98 -13.61 -0.38
C PHE A 57 -8.34 -14.66 -1.45
N SER A 58 -9.62 -15.06 -1.53
CA SER A 58 -10.06 -16.09 -2.48
C SER A 58 -10.03 -15.63 -3.94
N TYR A 59 -10.15 -14.33 -4.21
CA TYR A 59 -10.10 -13.79 -5.57
C TYR A 59 -8.68 -13.79 -6.14
N ALA A 60 -7.69 -13.45 -5.33
CA ALA A 60 -6.26 -13.49 -5.70
C ALA A 60 -6.00 -12.87 -7.08
N GLU A 61 -6.11 -11.55 -7.20
CA GLU A 61 -6.06 -10.83 -8.49
C GLU A 61 -4.82 -9.94 -8.57
N PRO A 62 -3.92 -10.14 -9.56
CA PRO A 62 -2.73 -9.31 -9.72
C PRO A 62 -3.05 -7.95 -10.31
N GLY A 63 -2.09 -7.05 -10.24
CA GLY A 63 -2.22 -5.66 -10.66
C GLY A 63 -2.88 -5.44 -12.01
N PHE A 64 -3.81 -4.49 -12.06
CA PHE A 64 -4.74 -4.14 -13.14
C PHE A 64 -5.81 -5.19 -13.46
N GLN A 65 -5.82 -6.31 -12.77
CA GLN A 65 -6.80 -7.39 -12.98
C GLN A 65 -7.71 -7.62 -11.76
N GLU A 66 -7.75 -6.67 -10.81
CA GLU A 66 -8.50 -6.72 -9.54
C GLU A 66 -10.03 -6.54 -9.75
N VAL A 67 -10.57 -7.19 -10.78
CA VAL A 67 -11.94 -6.96 -11.25
C VAL A 67 -12.98 -7.38 -10.22
N ARG A 68 -12.81 -8.57 -9.62
CA ARG A 68 -13.73 -9.08 -8.60
C ARG A 68 -13.55 -8.36 -7.27
N THR A 69 -12.31 -8.14 -6.88
CA THR A 69 -11.94 -7.44 -5.64
C THR A 69 -12.49 -6.02 -5.64
N SER A 70 -12.23 -5.26 -6.69
CA SER A 70 -12.70 -3.88 -6.82
C SER A 70 -14.24 -3.79 -6.81
N ALA A 71 -14.92 -4.65 -7.58
CA ALA A 71 -16.37 -4.69 -7.59
C ALA A 71 -16.94 -5.02 -6.20
N TYR A 72 -16.42 -6.07 -5.54
CA TYR A 72 -16.88 -6.51 -4.23
C TYR A 72 -16.74 -5.41 -3.16
N LEU A 73 -15.56 -4.79 -3.07
CA LEU A 73 -15.27 -3.77 -2.06
C LEU A 73 -16.06 -2.48 -2.31
N SER A 74 -16.17 -2.04 -3.57
CA SER A 74 -16.96 -0.86 -3.93
C SER A 74 -18.46 -1.07 -3.68
N ASP A 75 -18.99 -2.26 -3.92
CA ASP A 75 -20.40 -2.59 -3.64
C ASP A 75 -20.72 -2.58 -2.14
N ILE A 76 -19.76 -3.00 -1.28
CA ILE A 76 -19.93 -2.88 0.17
C ILE A 76 -20.02 -1.42 0.60
N LEU A 77 -19.15 -0.56 0.09
CA LEU A 77 -19.18 0.88 0.38
C LEU A 77 -20.47 1.53 -0.08
N GLU A 78 -20.94 1.21 -1.29
CA GLU A 78 -22.20 1.73 -1.84
C GLU A 78 -23.41 1.31 -0.99
N LYS A 79 -23.49 0.03 -0.58
CA LYS A 79 -24.50 -0.48 0.35
C LYS A 79 -24.48 0.19 1.72
N ASN A 80 -23.32 0.72 2.14
CA ASN A 80 -23.17 1.47 3.39
C ASN A 80 -23.33 2.99 3.21
N GLY A 81 -23.83 3.45 2.06
CA GLY A 81 -24.22 4.84 1.82
C GLY A 81 -23.08 5.75 1.37
N PHE A 82 -21.97 5.19 0.87
CA PHE A 82 -20.95 5.97 0.19
C PHE A 82 -21.31 6.16 -1.28
N THR A 83 -20.98 7.31 -1.85
CA THR A 83 -21.08 7.56 -3.29
C THR A 83 -19.82 7.06 -3.98
N VAL A 84 -19.98 6.04 -4.82
CA VAL A 84 -18.86 5.38 -5.51
C VAL A 84 -18.69 5.91 -6.93
N THR A 85 -17.45 6.27 -7.29
CA THR A 85 -17.02 6.59 -8.66
C THR A 85 -15.99 5.56 -9.11
N ARG A 86 -16.33 4.73 -10.11
CA ARG A 86 -15.50 3.67 -10.66
C ARG A 86 -14.70 4.13 -11.88
N GLY A 87 -13.56 3.47 -12.17
CA GLY A 87 -12.74 3.76 -13.35
C GLY A 87 -11.95 5.08 -13.24
N VAL A 88 -11.64 5.52 -12.04
CA VAL A 88 -10.89 6.78 -11.82
C VAL A 88 -9.47 6.69 -12.39
N ALA A 89 -8.90 7.83 -12.77
CA ALA A 89 -7.57 7.95 -13.38
C ALA A 89 -7.38 7.09 -14.66
N GLY A 90 -8.45 6.65 -15.32
CA GLY A 90 -8.39 5.78 -16.49
C GLY A 90 -8.05 4.32 -16.19
N ILE A 91 -8.15 3.90 -14.93
CA ILE A 91 -7.88 2.53 -14.47
C ILE A 91 -9.21 1.86 -14.12
N PRO A 92 -9.65 0.83 -14.88
CA PRO A 92 -10.98 0.22 -14.71
C PRO A 92 -11.25 -0.37 -13.32
N THR A 93 -10.22 -0.88 -12.64
CA THR A 93 -10.31 -1.49 -11.31
C THR A 93 -10.18 -0.47 -10.16
N ALA A 94 -9.81 0.77 -10.46
CA ALA A 94 -9.73 1.84 -9.48
C ALA A 94 -11.09 2.50 -9.22
N PHE A 95 -11.33 2.90 -7.97
CA PHE A 95 -12.52 3.66 -7.60
C PHE A 95 -12.22 4.66 -6.48
N THR A 96 -13.12 5.61 -6.30
CA THR A 96 -13.22 6.39 -5.05
C THR A 96 -14.62 6.24 -4.49
N ALA A 97 -14.74 6.19 -3.16
CA ALA A 97 -16.02 6.19 -2.45
C ALA A 97 -16.03 7.34 -1.45
N THR A 98 -16.97 8.25 -1.58
CA THR A 98 -17.05 9.48 -0.77
C THR A 98 -18.30 9.51 0.09
N TRP A 99 -18.16 10.10 1.28
CA TRP A 99 -19.27 10.32 2.20
C TRP A 99 -19.05 11.58 3.02
N GLY A 100 -20.15 12.21 3.45
CA GLY A 100 -20.15 13.35 4.38
C GLY A 100 -20.20 14.71 3.69
N SER A 101 -20.23 15.77 4.49
CA SER A 101 -20.28 17.16 4.01
C SER A 101 -19.67 18.11 5.04
N GLY A 102 -19.20 19.26 4.57
CA GLY A 102 -18.53 20.24 5.41
C GLY A 102 -17.23 19.70 6.01
N GLY A 103 -16.53 20.50 6.84
CA GLY A 103 -15.32 20.07 7.55
C GLY A 103 -14.19 19.54 6.66
N PRO A 104 -13.20 18.88 7.25
CA PRO A 104 -12.06 18.35 6.51
C PRO A 104 -12.43 17.12 5.66
N LEU A 105 -11.66 16.88 4.60
CA LEU A 105 -11.70 15.67 3.78
C LEU A 105 -10.51 14.78 4.13
N ILE A 106 -10.78 13.62 4.74
CA ILE A 106 -9.76 12.64 5.08
C ILE A 106 -9.83 11.48 4.09
N ALA A 107 -8.71 11.20 3.43
CA ALA A 107 -8.57 10.06 2.53
C ALA A 107 -8.08 8.83 3.29
N LEU A 108 -8.65 7.65 2.98
CA LEU A 108 -8.32 6.38 3.58
C LEU A 108 -8.06 5.36 2.47
N GLY A 109 -6.93 4.69 2.48
CA GLY A 109 -6.57 3.74 1.43
C GLY A 109 -5.72 2.58 1.89
N SER A 110 -5.69 1.54 1.05
CA SER A 110 -4.80 0.39 1.13
C SER A 110 -4.77 -0.32 -0.22
N ASP A 111 -3.75 -1.15 -0.46
CA ASP A 111 -3.61 -1.91 -1.69
C ASP A 111 -4.53 -3.13 -1.73
N ILE A 112 -4.82 -3.62 -2.95
CA ILE A 112 -5.76 -4.72 -3.19
C ILE A 112 -5.28 -5.77 -4.20
N ASP A 113 -4.19 -5.52 -4.89
CA ASP A 113 -3.62 -6.46 -5.85
C ASP A 113 -2.74 -7.52 -5.17
N ASP A 114 -2.30 -8.51 -5.94
CA ASP A 114 -1.41 -9.54 -5.46
C ASP A 114 -0.37 -10.02 -6.51
N LEU A 115 0.36 -11.05 -6.17
CA LEU A 115 1.53 -11.53 -6.89
C LEU A 115 1.24 -12.79 -7.69
N LEU A 116 1.73 -12.85 -8.94
CA LEU A 116 1.69 -14.06 -9.75
C LEU A 116 2.57 -15.17 -9.15
N GLY A 117 2.10 -16.42 -9.26
CA GLY A 117 2.88 -17.61 -8.92
C GLY A 117 3.02 -17.89 -7.42
N VAL A 118 2.29 -17.18 -6.55
CA VAL A 118 2.34 -17.37 -5.08
C VAL A 118 1.04 -17.91 -4.49
N SER A 119 0.23 -18.59 -5.29
CA SER A 119 -0.97 -19.28 -4.83
C SER A 119 -0.66 -20.22 -3.67
N GLN A 120 -1.45 -20.14 -2.59
CA GLN A 120 -1.25 -20.92 -1.37
C GLN A 120 -2.59 -21.27 -0.72
N ILE A 121 -2.73 -22.50 -0.25
CA ILE A 121 -3.84 -22.89 0.64
C ILE A 121 -3.58 -22.24 2.00
N PRO A 122 -4.46 -21.35 2.49
CA PRO A 122 -4.26 -20.69 3.79
C PRO A 122 -4.45 -21.68 4.94
N GLY A 123 -3.83 -21.42 6.09
CA GLY A 123 -3.94 -22.28 7.27
C GLY A 123 -3.14 -23.58 7.20
N ILE A 124 -2.36 -23.82 6.15
CA ILE A 124 -1.41 -24.93 6.02
C ILE A 124 0.02 -24.40 6.15
N PRO A 125 0.85 -24.93 7.07
CA PRO A 125 2.18 -24.39 7.35
C PRO A 125 3.27 -24.84 6.37
N ASN A 126 2.91 -25.50 5.28
CA ASN A 126 3.79 -25.94 4.21
C ASN A 126 3.39 -25.32 2.88
N VAL A 127 4.34 -25.18 1.98
CA VAL A 127 4.07 -24.75 0.61
C VAL A 127 3.13 -25.75 -0.06
N LYS A 128 1.94 -25.29 -0.40
CA LYS A 128 0.91 -26.07 -1.08
C LYS A 128 0.03 -25.12 -1.90
N PRO A 129 0.31 -24.94 -3.18
CA PRO A 129 -0.52 -24.10 -4.05
C PRO A 129 -1.97 -24.57 -4.05
N LEU A 130 -2.93 -23.64 -4.06
CA LEU A 130 -4.33 -23.95 -4.34
C LEU A 130 -4.49 -24.30 -5.83
N ILE A 131 -3.81 -23.53 -6.68
CA ILE A 131 -3.67 -23.75 -8.13
C ILE A 131 -2.24 -23.44 -8.50
N GLU A 132 -1.54 -24.36 -9.15
CA GLU A 132 -0.15 -24.19 -9.56
C GLU A 132 0.00 -22.99 -10.51
N GLY A 133 0.96 -22.12 -10.23
CA GLY A 133 1.26 -20.93 -11.02
C GLY A 133 0.24 -19.77 -10.89
N ALA A 134 -0.88 -19.98 -10.17
CA ALA A 134 -1.87 -18.93 -9.96
C ALA A 134 -1.36 -17.83 -9.00
N PRO A 135 -1.98 -16.63 -9.05
CA PRO A 135 -1.67 -15.55 -8.13
C PRO A 135 -2.11 -15.88 -6.69
N GLY A 136 -1.58 -15.11 -5.73
CA GLY A 136 -1.90 -15.22 -4.32
C GLY A 136 -1.34 -14.07 -3.48
N HIS A 137 -1.95 -13.84 -2.32
CA HIS A 137 -1.59 -12.75 -1.41
C HIS A 137 -0.27 -13.01 -0.68
N GLY A 138 0.84 -13.04 -1.43
CA GLY A 138 2.20 -13.27 -0.95
C GLY A 138 2.79 -12.11 -0.14
N GLU A 139 2.06 -11.04 0.06
CA GLU A 139 2.33 -9.96 1.00
C GLU A 139 1.17 -9.82 2.00
N GLY A 140 -0.08 -9.75 1.52
CA GLY A 140 -1.28 -9.72 2.36
C GLY A 140 -2.21 -8.53 2.11
N HIS A 141 -2.21 -7.98 0.91
CA HIS A 141 -3.09 -6.88 0.49
C HIS A 141 -4.59 -7.21 0.56
N ASN A 142 -4.96 -8.50 0.66
CA ASN A 142 -6.35 -8.90 0.93
C ASN A 142 -6.92 -8.33 2.23
N SER A 143 -6.10 -7.84 3.14
CA SER A 143 -6.51 -7.46 4.50
C SER A 143 -6.65 -5.95 4.71
N GLY A 144 -6.01 -5.12 3.88
CA GLY A 144 -5.94 -3.68 4.07
C GLY A 144 -7.25 -2.93 3.79
N MET A 145 -7.85 -3.13 2.61
CA MET A 145 -9.13 -2.48 2.32
C MET A 145 -10.29 -2.97 3.20
N PRO A 146 -10.41 -4.25 3.60
CA PRO A 146 -11.34 -4.67 4.65
C PRO A 146 -11.18 -3.88 5.96
N LEU A 147 -9.93 -3.60 6.39
CA LEU A 147 -9.62 -2.75 7.53
C LEU A 147 -10.15 -1.32 7.33
N ILE A 148 -9.83 -0.71 6.20
CA ILE A 148 -10.25 0.66 5.85
C ILE A 148 -11.77 0.78 5.79
N ILE A 149 -12.46 -0.17 5.17
CA ILE A 149 -13.93 -0.17 5.06
C ILE A 149 -14.59 -0.26 6.43
N ALA A 150 -14.13 -1.18 7.29
CA ALA A 150 -14.65 -1.32 8.64
C ALA A 150 -14.44 -0.04 9.48
N ALA A 151 -13.24 0.57 9.39
CA ALA A 151 -12.95 1.84 10.05
C ALA A 151 -13.84 2.98 9.53
N ALA A 152 -13.99 3.09 8.20
CA ALA A 152 -14.80 4.13 7.57
C ALA A 152 -16.28 4.03 7.94
N ILE A 153 -16.86 2.83 8.00
CA ILE A 153 -18.24 2.59 8.43
C ILE A 153 -18.42 2.99 9.90
N ALA A 154 -17.49 2.60 10.78
CA ALA A 154 -17.55 2.96 12.20
C ALA A 154 -17.41 4.47 12.40
N VAL A 155 -16.49 5.13 11.71
CA VAL A 155 -16.33 6.60 11.76
C VAL A 155 -17.60 7.29 11.27
N LYS A 156 -18.16 6.85 10.13
CA LYS A 156 -19.41 7.38 9.57
C LYS A 156 -20.53 7.32 10.62
N GLN A 157 -20.74 6.16 11.26
CA GLN A 157 -21.79 5.98 12.29
C GLN A 157 -21.60 6.91 13.49
N VAL A 158 -20.35 7.05 13.97
CA VAL A 158 -20.03 7.97 15.07
C VAL A 158 -20.27 9.42 14.67
N MET A 159 -19.86 9.83 13.48
CA MET A 159 -20.04 11.20 12.98
C MET A 159 -21.50 11.54 12.77
N GLU A 160 -22.31 10.64 12.18
CA GLU A 160 -23.75 10.83 12.01
C GLU A 160 -24.45 10.99 13.36
N LYS A 161 -24.21 10.08 14.31
CA LYS A 161 -24.84 10.08 15.63
C LYS A 161 -24.51 11.33 16.44
N ASN A 162 -23.30 11.87 16.29
CA ASN A 162 -22.81 12.99 17.08
C ASN A 162 -22.78 14.31 16.28
N HIS A 163 -23.35 14.35 15.07
CA HIS A 163 -23.42 15.52 14.20
C HIS A 163 -22.05 16.18 13.93
N ILE A 164 -20.99 15.37 13.76
CA ILE A 164 -19.64 15.85 13.48
C ILE A 164 -19.51 16.12 11.98
N PRO A 165 -19.23 17.36 11.55
CA PRO A 165 -19.02 17.67 10.13
C PRO A 165 -17.67 17.12 9.66
N GLY A 166 -17.63 16.64 8.42
CA GLY A 166 -16.44 16.14 7.78
C GLY A 166 -16.77 15.25 6.59
N ARG A 167 -15.74 14.92 5.83
CA ARG A 167 -15.85 14.10 4.62
C ARG A 167 -14.83 12.97 4.65
N LEU A 168 -15.21 11.82 4.14
CA LEU A 168 -14.34 10.67 3.94
C LEU A 168 -14.21 10.39 2.44
N MET A 169 -13.02 10.02 1.98
CA MET A 169 -12.75 9.47 0.66
C MET A 169 -12.01 8.14 0.83
N ILE A 170 -12.62 7.05 0.43
CA ILE A 170 -12.02 5.71 0.46
C ILE A 170 -11.54 5.39 -0.96
N TRP A 171 -10.33 4.85 -1.07
CA TRP A 171 -9.71 4.53 -2.36
C TRP A 171 -8.82 3.29 -2.24
N PRO A 172 -8.85 2.35 -3.20
CA PRO A 172 -7.91 1.24 -3.26
C PRO A 172 -6.63 1.65 -4.00
N GLY A 173 -5.47 1.19 -3.53
CA GLY A 173 -4.29 1.09 -4.37
C GLY A 173 -4.43 -0.16 -5.25
N VAL A 174 -4.46 0.03 -6.55
CA VAL A 174 -4.45 -1.06 -7.55
C VAL A 174 -3.10 -1.13 -8.20
N ALA A 175 -2.66 -2.31 -8.62
CA ALA A 175 -1.38 -2.53 -9.26
C ALA A 175 -0.18 -1.97 -8.46
N GLU A 176 -0.21 -2.04 -7.12
CA GLU A 176 0.89 -1.61 -6.26
C GLU A 176 2.13 -2.47 -6.49
N GLU A 177 1.97 -3.77 -6.63
CA GLU A 177 3.06 -4.72 -6.91
C GLU A 177 3.80 -4.44 -8.25
N LEU A 178 3.18 -3.63 -9.11
CA LEU A 178 3.78 -3.07 -10.31
C LEU A 178 4.29 -1.63 -10.10
N LEU A 179 4.03 -1.01 -8.93
CA LEU A 179 4.28 0.39 -8.57
C LEU A 179 3.68 1.35 -9.61
N ALA A 180 2.42 1.12 -9.99
CA ALA A 180 1.90 1.59 -11.26
C ALA A 180 0.60 2.39 -11.18
N SER A 181 0.06 2.77 -10.00
CA SER A 181 -1.23 3.45 -9.97
C SER A 181 -1.25 4.82 -9.30
N LYS A 182 -0.57 5.00 -8.16
CA LYS A 182 -0.78 6.18 -7.31
C LYS A 182 -0.27 7.47 -7.94
N ALA A 183 0.80 7.43 -8.75
CA ALA A 183 1.22 8.57 -9.55
C ALA A 183 0.16 9.02 -10.56
N TYR A 184 -0.59 8.08 -11.16
CA TYR A 184 -1.71 8.40 -12.04
C TYR A 184 -2.90 8.98 -11.28
N TYR A 185 -3.15 8.52 -10.04
CA TYR A 185 -4.18 9.11 -9.17
C TYR A 185 -3.87 10.59 -8.85
N VAL A 186 -2.61 10.88 -8.51
CA VAL A 186 -2.16 12.25 -8.25
C VAL A 186 -2.30 13.11 -9.51
N ARG A 187 -1.85 12.61 -10.67
CA ARG A 187 -1.98 13.31 -11.95
C ARG A 187 -3.44 13.59 -12.33
N ALA A 188 -4.35 12.67 -12.01
CA ALA A 188 -5.79 12.86 -12.23
C ALA A 188 -6.44 13.82 -11.20
N GLY A 189 -5.70 14.31 -10.21
CA GLY A 189 -6.17 15.28 -9.22
C GLY A 189 -7.05 14.70 -8.11
N LEU A 190 -7.02 13.38 -7.88
CA LEU A 190 -7.87 12.72 -6.87
C LEU A 190 -7.62 13.25 -5.45
N PHE A 191 -6.41 13.71 -5.15
CA PHE A 191 -6.01 14.18 -3.82
C PHE A 191 -5.98 15.70 -3.67
N LYS A 192 -6.41 16.46 -4.70
CA LYS A 192 -6.33 17.93 -4.74
C LYS A 192 -7.00 18.61 -3.53
N ASP A 193 -8.15 18.11 -3.09
CA ASP A 193 -8.95 18.70 -2.02
C ASP A 193 -8.87 17.91 -0.70
N VAL A 194 -7.93 16.97 -0.59
CA VAL A 194 -7.71 16.14 0.59
C VAL A 194 -6.87 16.90 1.61
N ASP A 195 -7.31 16.94 2.87
CA ASP A 195 -6.60 17.59 3.98
C ASP A 195 -5.54 16.69 4.62
N ALA A 196 -5.80 15.39 4.68
CA ALA A 196 -4.87 14.38 5.18
C ALA A 196 -5.22 12.98 4.66
N CYS A 197 -4.23 12.09 4.60
CA CYS A 197 -4.40 10.71 4.19
C CYS A 197 -3.87 9.73 5.25
N ILE A 198 -4.64 8.66 5.52
CA ILE A 198 -4.16 7.47 6.21
C ILE A 198 -4.11 6.33 5.20
N PHE A 199 -2.94 5.77 5.05
CA PHE A 199 -2.72 4.53 4.32
C PHE A 199 -2.46 3.38 5.30
N THR A 200 -2.82 2.16 4.94
CA THR A 200 -2.56 0.98 5.78
C THR A 200 -1.80 -0.08 5.00
N HIS A 201 -0.89 -0.77 5.69
CA HIS A 201 -0.12 -1.84 5.10
C HIS A 201 0.04 -2.99 6.09
N VAL A 202 -0.11 -4.23 5.61
CA VAL A 202 0.09 -5.44 6.40
C VAL A 202 1.49 -5.52 7.01
N SER A 203 1.59 -6.06 8.22
CA SER A 203 2.85 -6.30 8.93
C SER A 203 2.69 -7.43 9.94
N ASN A 204 3.77 -7.78 10.60
CA ASN A 204 3.76 -8.62 11.80
C ASN A 204 3.83 -7.81 13.11
N ASP A 205 3.95 -6.49 13.02
CA ASP A 205 3.94 -5.55 14.13
C ASP A 205 2.81 -4.53 14.00
N PHE A 206 2.58 -3.74 15.05
CA PHE A 206 1.63 -2.64 15.05
C PHE A 206 2.40 -1.35 15.23
N SER A 207 2.56 -0.59 14.15
CA SER A 207 3.48 0.53 14.09
C SER A 207 3.04 1.65 13.15
N THR A 208 3.72 2.78 13.27
CA THR A 208 3.70 3.89 12.31
C THR A 208 5.05 4.62 12.37
N ALA A 209 5.29 5.52 11.42
CA ALA A 209 6.56 6.18 11.26
C ALA A 209 6.40 7.59 10.69
N TYR A 210 7.42 8.45 10.86
CA TYR A 210 7.48 9.76 10.21
C TYR A 210 8.89 10.12 9.69
N GLY A 211 8.97 11.23 8.94
CA GLY A 211 10.19 11.64 8.26
C GLY A 211 10.48 10.79 7.03
N GLU A 212 11.70 10.83 6.52
CA GLU A 212 12.14 9.95 5.43
C GLU A 212 12.07 8.49 5.87
N LEU A 213 11.29 7.64 5.18
CA LEU A 213 11.05 6.26 5.62
C LEU A 213 12.11 5.26 5.16
N GLY A 214 12.99 5.66 4.24
CA GLY A 214 14.09 4.82 3.74
C GLY A 214 13.71 3.87 2.61
N ASN A 215 12.48 3.93 2.11
CA ASN A 215 12.07 3.28 0.86
C ASN A 215 12.74 3.95 -0.33
N ASN A 216 12.96 3.18 -1.40
CA ASN A 216 13.43 3.74 -2.65
C ASN A 216 12.28 4.36 -3.44
N GLY A 217 12.53 5.50 -4.07
CA GLY A 217 11.78 5.91 -5.23
C GLY A 217 12.12 5.01 -6.43
N MET A 218 11.26 5.00 -7.44
CA MET A 218 11.43 4.15 -8.62
C MET A 218 10.75 4.74 -9.85
N VAL A 219 11.34 4.50 -11.03
CA VAL A 219 10.67 4.61 -12.31
C VAL A 219 10.65 3.26 -13.02
N SER A 220 9.47 2.89 -13.52
CA SER A 220 9.20 1.70 -14.31
C SER A 220 9.04 2.13 -15.76
N VAL A 221 9.92 1.68 -16.66
CA VAL A 221 9.93 2.11 -18.06
C VAL A 221 10.17 0.93 -18.99
N GLU A 222 9.36 0.85 -20.05
CA GLU A 222 9.58 -0.10 -21.14
C GLU A 222 10.15 0.63 -22.36
N TYR A 223 11.29 0.15 -22.85
CA TYR A 223 11.90 0.59 -24.10
C TYR A 223 11.54 -0.40 -25.21
N THR A 224 10.98 0.11 -26.31
CA THR A 224 10.67 -0.69 -27.50
C THR A 224 11.49 -0.21 -28.67
N PHE A 225 12.30 -1.14 -29.21
CA PHE A 225 13.11 -0.91 -30.41
C PHE A 225 12.34 -1.35 -31.65
N HIS A 226 12.48 -0.58 -32.72
CA HIS A 226 11.85 -0.80 -34.01
C HIS A 226 12.92 -0.92 -35.08
N GLY A 227 12.99 -2.06 -35.72
CA GLY A 227 13.95 -2.43 -36.76
C GLY A 227 13.28 -2.73 -38.10
N LYS A 228 13.84 -3.69 -38.82
CA LYS A 228 13.35 -4.13 -40.11
C LYS A 228 13.59 -5.64 -40.28
N THR A 229 12.53 -6.37 -40.65
CA THR A 229 12.63 -7.81 -40.92
C THR A 229 13.46 -8.10 -42.17
N ALA A 230 14.12 -9.25 -42.17
CA ALA A 230 14.76 -9.89 -43.34
C ALA A 230 14.90 -11.38 -43.09
N HIS A 231 15.19 -12.15 -44.14
CA HIS A 231 15.57 -13.55 -43.98
C HIS A 231 16.98 -13.63 -43.37
N ALA A 232 17.06 -14.13 -42.13
CA ALA A 232 18.29 -14.06 -41.33
C ALA A 232 19.51 -14.78 -41.96
N ALA A 233 19.30 -15.81 -42.77
CA ALA A 233 20.38 -16.53 -43.45
C ALA A 233 20.57 -16.09 -44.93
N GLY A 234 19.47 -15.71 -45.60
CA GLY A 234 19.52 -15.42 -47.05
C GLY A 234 19.95 -13.99 -47.39
N MET A 235 19.38 -13.01 -46.64
CA MET A 235 19.62 -11.58 -46.91
C MET A 235 19.66 -10.78 -45.62
N PRO A 236 20.47 -11.12 -44.59
CA PRO A 236 20.51 -10.44 -43.30
C PRO A 236 20.85 -8.95 -43.41
N TRP A 237 21.62 -8.53 -44.40
CA TRP A 237 22.01 -7.14 -44.63
C TRP A 237 20.82 -6.21 -44.98
N GLU A 238 19.68 -6.75 -45.40
CA GLU A 238 18.45 -5.99 -45.63
C GLU A 238 17.66 -5.72 -44.35
N GLY A 239 17.97 -6.45 -43.25
CA GLY A 239 17.33 -6.30 -41.94
C GLY A 239 18.03 -5.31 -41.03
N ARG A 240 17.34 -4.97 -39.94
CA ARG A 240 17.88 -4.27 -38.76
C ARG A 240 17.26 -4.91 -37.54
N SER A 241 18.09 -5.57 -36.73
CA SER A 241 17.61 -6.32 -35.58
C SER A 241 17.30 -5.41 -34.39
N ALA A 242 16.04 -5.38 -33.98
CA ALA A 242 15.62 -4.69 -32.76
C ALA A 242 16.14 -5.41 -31.49
N LEU A 243 16.32 -6.75 -31.55
CA LEU A 243 16.87 -7.50 -30.43
C LEU A 243 18.34 -7.15 -30.16
N ASP A 244 19.16 -6.94 -31.22
CA ASP A 244 20.55 -6.51 -31.06
C ASP A 244 20.62 -5.16 -30.30
N ALA A 245 19.66 -4.26 -30.54
CA ALA A 245 19.58 -2.99 -29.84
C ALA A 245 19.24 -3.18 -28.33
N VAL A 246 18.34 -4.11 -27.98
CA VAL A 246 18.07 -4.50 -26.59
C VAL A 246 19.33 -5.04 -25.92
N GLU A 247 20.04 -5.97 -26.58
CA GLU A 247 21.26 -6.57 -26.01
C GLU A 247 22.39 -5.55 -25.82
N ILE A 248 22.54 -4.60 -26.74
CA ILE A 248 23.50 -3.50 -26.61
C ILE A 248 23.10 -2.58 -25.43
N MET A 249 21.83 -2.23 -25.32
CA MET A 249 21.34 -1.43 -24.19
C MET A 249 21.61 -2.12 -22.85
N ASP A 250 21.26 -3.40 -22.71
CA ASP A 250 21.42 -4.18 -21.49
C ASP A 250 22.91 -4.34 -21.12
N THR A 251 23.76 -4.60 -22.12
CA THR A 251 25.21 -4.71 -21.92
C THR A 251 25.81 -3.37 -21.48
N ALA A 252 25.47 -2.27 -22.14
CA ALA A 252 25.97 -0.94 -21.79
C ALA A 252 25.52 -0.52 -20.40
N TRP A 253 24.24 -0.79 -20.03
CA TRP A 253 23.75 -0.56 -18.68
C TRP A 253 24.49 -1.39 -17.63
N ASN A 254 24.78 -2.67 -17.92
CA ASN A 254 25.53 -3.54 -17.00
C ASN A 254 26.97 -3.04 -16.77
N PHE A 255 27.64 -2.49 -17.77
CA PHE A 255 28.94 -1.83 -17.58
C PHE A 255 28.81 -0.55 -16.75
N ARG A 256 27.75 0.25 -16.94
CA ARG A 256 27.46 1.43 -16.14
C ARG A 256 27.23 1.06 -14.67
N ARG A 257 26.63 -0.09 -14.39
CA ARG A 257 26.27 -0.55 -13.04
C ARG A 257 27.46 -0.62 -12.09
N GLU A 258 28.66 -0.92 -12.58
CA GLU A 258 29.90 -0.93 -11.79
C GLU A 258 30.20 0.42 -11.15
N HIS A 259 29.75 1.51 -11.76
CA HIS A 259 30.09 2.87 -11.35
C HIS A 259 28.93 3.58 -10.62
N LEU A 260 27.87 2.85 -10.27
CA LEU A 260 26.73 3.41 -9.55
C LEU A 260 26.94 3.40 -8.03
N PRO A 261 26.47 4.43 -7.29
CA PRO A 261 26.39 4.41 -5.83
C PRO A 261 25.71 3.16 -5.29
N VAL A 262 26.09 2.71 -4.09
CA VAL A 262 25.56 1.48 -3.47
C VAL A 262 24.06 1.52 -3.17
N THR A 263 23.45 2.70 -3.12
CA THR A 263 22.01 2.89 -2.95
C THR A 263 21.22 2.64 -4.23
N GLN A 264 21.84 2.81 -5.40
CA GLN A 264 21.20 2.65 -6.70
C GLN A 264 20.96 1.17 -7.02
N ARG A 265 19.76 0.86 -7.48
CA ARG A 265 19.36 -0.49 -7.91
C ARG A 265 18.66 -0.40 -9.27
N SER A 266 18.89 -1.41 -10.09
CA SER A 266 18.21 -1.56 -11.38
C SER A 266 17.97 -3.03 -11.66
N HIS A 267 16.85 -3.29 -12.30
CA HIS A 267 16.41 -4.62 -12.70
C HIS A 267 15.80 -4.50 -14.09
N TYR A 268 15.89 -5.54 -14.91
CA TYR A 268 15.20 -5.55 -16.21
C TYR A 268 14.78 -6.97 -16.61
N VAL A 269 13.80 -7.01 -17.49
CA VAL A 269 13.38 -8.22 -18.20
C VAL A 269 13.15 -7.88 -19.67
N ILE A 270 13.55 -8.78 -20.58
CA ILE A 270 13.20 -8.68 -21.98
C ILE A 270 11.75 -9.13 -22.13
N THR A 271 10.86 -8.21 -22.48
CA THR A 271 9.41 -8.47 -22.61
C THR A 271 9.03 -8.97 -24.00
N ASN A 272 9.85 -8.65 -25.01
CA ASN A 272 9.73 -9.17 -26.37
C ASN A 272 11.12 -9.33 -26.99
N GLY A 273 11.51 -10.55 -27.33
CA GLY A 273 12.78 -10.87 -28.00
C GLY A 273 12.63 -11.16 -29.50
N GLY A 274 11.47 -10.94 -30.09
CA GLY A 274 11.17 -11.31 -31.49
C GLY A 274 10.43 -12.65 -31.60
N GLY A 275 10.37 -13.19 -32.82
CA GLY A 275 9.68 -14.44 -33.12
C GLY A 275 10.62 -15.63 -33.23
N GLN A 276 10.78 -16.15 -34.47
CA GLN A 276 11.64 -17.32 -34.72
C GLN A 276 13.00 -16.91 -35.29
N PRO A 277 14.10 -17.69 -35.07
CA PRO A 277 15.47 -17.27 -35.34
C PRO A 277 15.81 -17.03 -36.82
N ASN A 278 15.04 -17.53 -37.78
CA ASN A 278 15.25 -17.32 -39.21
C ASN A 278 14.67 -16.00 -39.74
N VAL A 279 14.10 -15.17 -38.88
CA VAL A 279 13.59 -13.84 -39.22
C VAL A 279 14.31 -12.81 -38.35
N VAL A 280 14.92 -11.79 -38.96
CA VAL A 280 15.52 -10.67 -38.23
C VAL A 280 14.40 -9.94 -37.46
N PRO A 281 14.48 -9.81 -36.12
CA PRO A 281 13.42 -9.17 -35.32
C PRO A 281 13.29 -7.67 -35.66
N ASP A 282 12.10 -7.26 -36.09
CA ASP A 282 11.77 -5.84 -36.34
C ASP A 282 11.18 -5.12 -35.12
N ARG A 283 10.90 -5.88 -34.07
CA ARG A 283 10.46 -5.32 -32.79
C ARG A 283 10.99 -6.15 -31.63
N ALA A 284 11.61 -5.48 -30.66
CA ALA A 284 11.99 -6.05 -29.37
C ALA A 284 11.80 -5.03 -28.27
N SER A 285 11.54 -5.50 -27.06
CA SER A 285 11.28 -4.62 -25.91
C SER A 285 11.96 -5.13 -24.65
N VAL A 286 12.40 -4.20 -23.81
CA VAL A 286 12.98 -4.45 -22.49
C VAL A 286 12.35 -3.52 -21.46
N TRP A 287 11.97 -4.08 -20.33
CA TRP A 287 11.34 -3.37 -19.22
C TRP A 287 12.30 -3.22 -18.06
N TYR A 288 12.60 -1.96 -17.66
CA TYR A 288 13.53 -1.57 -16.60
C TYR A 288 12.83 -1.00 -15.38
N TYR A 289 13.40 -1.28 -14.20
CA TYR A 289 13.21 -0.53 -12.97
C TYR A 289 14.53 0.18 -12.61
N PHE A 290 14.46 1.51 -12.38
CA PHE A 290 15.54 2.30 -11.84
C PHE A 290 15.14 2.84 -10.47
N ARG A 291 15.92 2.51 -9.42
CA ARG A 291 15.56 2.78 -8.02
C ARG A 291 16.68 3.48 -7.27
N ASP A 292 16.35 4.53 -6.50
CA ASP A 292 17.21 5.15 -5.49
C ASP A 292 16.35 5.86 -4.43
N ARG A 293 16.97 6.37 -3.38
CA ARG A 293 16.35 7.02 -2.24
C ARG A 293 15.90 8.46 -2.51
N THR A 294 16.35 9.12 -3.58
CA THR A 294 16.07 10.52 -3.89
C THR A 294 15.50 10.70 -5.28
N PHE A 295 14.66 11.72 -5.46
CA PHE A 295 14.11 12.08 -6.76
C PHE A 295 15.21 12.32 -7.81
N ALA A 296 16.24 13.09 -7.43
CA ALA A 296 17.34 13.43 -8.32
C ALA A 296 18.12 12.21 -8.80
N ALA A 297 18.36 11.23 -7.92
CA ALA A 297 19.09 10.02 -8.28
C ALA A 297 18.25 9.08 -9.17
N VAL A 298 16.96 8.90 -8.90
CA VAL A 298 16.03 8.16 -9.77
C VAL A 298 15.98 8.79 -11.16
N LYS A 299 15.83 10.12 -11.22
CA LYS A 299 15.84 10.88 -12.48
C LYS A 299 17.14 10.68 -13.24
N SER A 300 18.30 10.81 -12.57
CA SER A 300 19.61 10.63 -13.21
C SER A 300 19.78 9.23 -13.81
N MET A 301 19.31 8.18 -13.12
CA MET A 301 19.35 6.82 -13.68
C MET A 301 18.46 6.69 -14.92
N TYR A 302 17.25 7.28 -14.87
CA TYR A 302 16.32 7.28 -15.98
C TYR A 302 16.86 8.05 -17.20
N ASP A 303 17.45 9.22 -16.99
CA ASP A 303 18.06 10.02 -18.06
C ASP A 303 19.19 9.23 -18.76
N VAL A 304 20.09 8.61 -17.98
CA VAL A 304 21.16 7.75 -18.53
C VAL A 304 20.60 6.51 -19.24
N GLY A 305 19.51 5.91 -18.73
CA GLY A 305 18.82 4.81 -19.41
C GLY A 305 18.30 5.23 -20.80
N ASN A 306 17.72 6.44 -20.91
CA ASN A 306 17.25 6.99 -22.17
C ASN A 306 18.42 7.23 -23.14
N GLU A 307 19.52 7.86 -22.69
CA GLU A 307 20.73 8.09 -23.51
C GLU A 307 21.33 6.77 -24.04
N ILE A 308 21.40 5.73 -23.21
CA ILE A 308 21.89 4.41 -23.62
C ILE A 308 20.96 3.78 -24.65
N SER A 309 19.64 3.90 -24.48
CA SER A 309 18.66 3.35 -25.43
C SER A 309 18.77 4.00 -26.82
N GLU A 310 18.95 5.32 -26.87
CA GLU A 310 19.18 6.08 -28.11
C GLU A 310 20.52 5.68 -28.80
N ALA A 311 21.58 5.51 -27.99
CA ALA A 311 22.88 5.06 -28.50
C ALA A 311 22.80 3.65 -29.05
N ALA A 312 22.10 2.72 -28.41
CA ALA A 312 21.88 1.36 -28.89
C ALA A 312 21.07 1.34 -30.18
N ALA A 313 20.02 2.13 -30.30
CA ALA A 313 19.23 2.28 -31.52
C ALA A 313 20.09 2.80 -32.67
N LYS A 314 20.92 3.82 -32.41
CA LYS A 314 21.84 4.37 -33.41
C LYS A 314 22.88 3.34 -33.87
N ALA A 315 23.44 2.58 -32.95
CA ALA A 315 24.47 1.56 -33.24
C ALA A 315 23.94 0.44 -34.15
N THR A 316 22.65 0.08 -34.03
CA THR A 316 22.00 -1.00 -34.77
C THR A 316 21.24 -0.53 -36.02
N GLY A 317 21.12 0.79 -36.23
CA GLY A 317 20.31 1.37 -37.30
C GLY A 317 18.80 1.15 -37.09
N THR A 318 18.36 1.06 -35.84
CA THR A 318 16.96 0.98 -35.42
C THR A 318 16.48 2.31 -34.90
N THR A 319 15.21 2.39 -34.44
CA THR A 319 14.66 3.51 -33.64
C THR A 319 14.15 2.98 -32.30
N VAL A 320 14.05 3.86 -31.31
CA VAL A 320 13.53 3.49 -30.00
C VAL A 320 12.38 4.42 -29.58
N THR A 321 11.38 3.84 -28.95
CA THR A 321 10.35 4.55 -28.17
C THR A 321 10.35 4.02 -26.75
N HIS A 322 9.94 4.82 -25.78
CA HIS A 322 9.77 4.36 -24.42
C HIS A 322 8.45 4.85 -23.83
N GLN A 323 7.96 4.12 -22.83
CA GLN A 323 6.78 4.45 -22.05
C GLN A 323 7.08 4.22 -20.59
N VAL A 324 6.78 5.21 -19.74
CA VAL A 324 6.78 5.02 -18.30
C VAL A 324 5.49 4.27 -17.91
N LEU A 325 5.66 3.09 -17.34
CA LEU A 325 4.55 2.22 -16.91
C LEU A 325 4.08 2.55 -15.49
N GLY A 326 4.98 3.06 -14.65
CA GLY A 326 4.71 3.43 -13.27
C GLY A 326 5.83 4.26 -12.66
N TYR A 327 5.53 4.87 -11.55
CA TYR A 327 6.46 5.69 -10.77
C TYR A 327 6.13 5.54 -9.30
N ALA A 328 7.13 5.57 -8.44
CA ALA A 328 6.98 5.63 -6.99
C ALA A 328 7.95 6.69 -6.43
N ALA A 329 7.44 7.64 -5.68
CA ALA A 329 8.24 8.61 -4.95
C ALA A 329 8.85 7.98 -3.68
N PRO A 330 10.02 8.43 -3.20
CA PRO A 330 10.53 8.03 -1.89
C PRO A 330 9.53 8.39 -0.77
N ASN A 331 9.29 7.47 0.17
CA ASN A 331 8.25 7.66 1.18
C ASN A 331 8.67 8.65 2.27
N PHE A 332 7.72 9.52 2.69
CA PHE A 332 7.93 10.51 3.74
C PHE A 332 6.69 10.66 4.63
N GLY A 333 6.78 10.24 5.89
CA GLY A 333 5.65 10.26 6.83
C GLY A 333 5.47 11.61 7.55
N ASN A 334 4.21 11.99 7.80
CA ASN A 334 3.86 13.22 8.50
C ASN A 334 3.94 13.05 10.03
N LYS A 335 4.75 13.85 10.72
CA LYS A 335 5.03 13.70 12.16
C LYS A 335 3.79 13.90 13.06
N PRO A 336 3.03 15.02 12.99
CA PRO A 336 1.87 15.21 13.85
C PRO A 336 0.83 14.10 13.70
N LEU A 337 0.59 13.63 12.48
CA LEU A 337 -0.34 12.52 12.23
C LEU A 337 0.18 11.20 12.78
N ALA A 338 1.48 10.91 12.64
CA ALA A 338 2.10 9.69 13.15
C ALA A 338 2.07 9.63 14.68
N GLU A 339 2.32 10.76 15.37
CA GLU A 339 2.24 10.84 16.83
C GLU A 339 0.80 10.59 17.34
N ALA A 340 -0.22 11.15 16.65
CA ALA A 340 -1.62 10.92 16.97
C ALA A 340 -2.02 9.45 16.73
N ALA A 341 -1.63 8.88 15.58
CA ALA A 341 -1.87 7.47 15.28
C ALA A 341 -1.17 6.54 16.27
N TYR A 342 0.06 6.83 16.65
CA TYR A 342 0.80 6.04 17.63
C TYR A 342 0.14 6.03 19.01
N ALA A 343 -0.43 7.16 19.44
CA ALA A 343 -1.20 7.22 20.67
C ALA A 343 -2.43 6.29 20.63
N ASN A 344 -3.12 6.21 19.48
CA ASN A 344 -4.25 5.32 19.26
C ASN A 344 -3.83 3.85 19.14
N ILE A 345 -2.74 3.56 18.44
CA ILE A 345 -2.12 2.22 18.36
C ILE A 345 -1.82 1.69 19.77
N LYS A 346 -1.20 2.51 20.63
CA LYS A 346 -0.94 2.13 22.03
C LYS A 346 -2.22 1.90 22.85
N ALA A 347 -3.25 2.72 22.61
CA ALA A 347 -4.52 2.59 23.32
C ALA A 347 -5.29 1.32 22.92
N VAL A 348 -5.19 0.91 21.65
CA VAL A 348 -5.79 -0.34 21.14
C VAL A 348 -4.99 -1.55 21.57
N GLY A 349 -3.65 -1.50 21.45
CA GLY A 349 -2.75 -2.60 21.76
C GLY A 349 -2.74 -3.70 20.68
N MET A 350 -1.89 -4.70 20.91
CA MET A 350 -1.80 -5.88 20.03
C MET A 350 -3.04 -6.78 20.17
N PRO A 351 -3.34 -7.61 19.14
CA PRO A 351 -4.38 -8.63 19.26
C PRO A 351 -4.08 -9.63 20.39
N LYS A 352 -5.14 -10.22 20.94
CA LYS A 352 -4.99 -11.36 21.86
C LYS A 352 -4.81 -12.63 21.05
N TRP A 353 -3.56 -13.05 20.92
CA TRP A 353 -3.21 -14.28 20.24
C TRP A 353 -3.58 -15.51 21.08
N SER A 354 -4.22 -16.49 20.46
CA SER A 354 -4.51 -17.77 21.11
C SER A 354 -3.28 -18.70 21.07
N ALA A 355 -3.32 -19.79 21.83
CA ALA A 355 -2.31 -20.84 21.73
C ALA A 355 -2.25 -21.44 20.31
N ASP A 356 -3.39 -21.52 19.65
CA ASP A 356 -3.52 -22.01 18.27
C ASP A 356 -2.82 -21.09 17.27
N ASP A 357 -2.97 -19.76 17.42
CA ASP A 357 -2.27 -18.77 16.58
C ASP A 357 -0.75 -18.88 16.74
N GLN A 358 -0.27 -19.01 17.98
CA GLN A 358 1.17 -19.16 18.26
C GLN A 358 1.71 -20.48 17.72
N ALA A 359 0.98 -21.58 17.87
CA ALA A 359 1.37 -22.89 17.36
C ALA A 359 1.43 -22.89 15.82
N PHE A 360 0.44 -22.30 15.15
CA PHE A 360 0.45 -22.18 13.70
C PHE A 360 1.60 -21.30 13.20
N ALA A 361 1.82 -20.15 13.82
CA ALA A 361 2.93 -19.26 13.47
C ALA A 361 4.29 -19.96 13.60
N LYS A 362 4.52 -20.67 14.71
CA LYS A 362 5.72 -21.48 14.93
C LYS A 362 5.90 -22.56 13.85
N ALA A 363 4.84 -23.30 13.52
CA ALA A 363 4.89 -24.35 12.50
C ALA A 363 5.20 -23.79 11.10
N VAL A 364 4.63 -22.65 10.73
CA VAL A 364 4.98 -21.96 9.47
C VAL A 364 6.48 -21.62 9.43
N GLN A 365 7.02 -21.09 10.52
CA GLN A 365 8.44 -20.72 10.61
C GLN A 365 9.35 -21.94 10.55
N GLU A 366 9.05 -23.00 11.30
CA GLU A 366 9.84 -24.25 11.34
C GLU A 366 9.85 -24.94 9.98
N ASN A 367 8.67 -25.17 9.39
CA ASN A 367 8.54 -25.91 8.14
C ASN A 367 9.18 -25.20 6.95
N ASN A 368 9.26 -23.87 7.01
CA ASN A 368 9.87 -23.04 5.96
C ASN A 368 11.28 -22.53 6.34
N LYS A 369 11.92 -23.12 7.36
CA LYS A 369 13.28 -22.80 7.79
C LYS A 369 13.48 -21.32 8.09
N ARG A 370 12.50 -20.70 8.72
CA ARG A 370 12.54 -19.29 9.12
C ARG A 370 13.00 -19.15 10.57
N LYS A 371 13.45 -17.95 10.94
CA LYS A 371 13.75 -17.64 12.35
C LYS A 371 12.46 -17.75 13.16
N ILE A 372 12.47 -18.56 14.20
CA ILE A 372 11.34 -18.70 15.11
C ILE A 372 11.23 -17.45 15.97
N ALA A 373 10.08 -16.81 15.92
CA ALA A 373 9.72 -15.67 16.74
C ALA A 373 8.20 -15.73 17.02
N PRO A 374 7.77 -15.53 18.27
CA PRO A 374 6.34 -15.55 18.59
C PRO A 374 5.60 -14.36 17.96
N LEU A 375 4.30 -14.49 17.78
CA LEU A 375 3.43 -13.34 17.53
C LEU A 375 3.55 -12.40 18.74
N SER A 376 3.92 -11.14 18.49
CA SER A 376 4.21 -10.17 19.54
C SER A 376 2.94 -9.76 20.30
N ASP A 377 3.07 -9.58 21.61
CA ASP A 377 2.06 -8.97 22.48
C ASP A 377 2.34 -7.47 22.73
N LYS A 378 3.41 -6.93 22.17
CA LYS A 378 3.85 -5.55 22.35
C LYS A 378 3.76 -4.76 21.05
N VAL A 379 3.17 -3.59 21.17
CA VAL A 379 3.19 -2.57 20.11
C VAL A 379 4.63 -2.13 19.87
N ALA A 380 5.01 -1.97 18.61
CA ALA A 380 6.32 -1.43 18.26
C ALA A 380 6.46 0.04 18.66
N GLU A 381 7.68 0.51 18.89
CA GLU A 381 7.93 1.93 19.14
C GLU A 381 7.66 2.77 17.89
N LEU A 382 7.30 4.04 18.10
CA LEU A 382 7.18 5.00 16.99
C LEU A 382 8.52 5.10 16.28
N SER A 383 8.52 4.78 14.99
CA SER A 383 9.74 4.90 14.18
C SER A 383 9.98 6.35 13.79
N THR A 384 11.10 6.89 14.21
CA THR A 384 11.52 8.29 14.00
C THR A 384 12.82 8.34 13.20
N PRO A 385 13.18 9.46 12.58
CA PRO A 385 14.47 9.61 11.92
C PRO A 385 15.67 9.27 12.83
N GLU A 386 15.55 9.54 14.14
CA GLU A 386 16.63 9.37 15.12
C GLU A 386 16.82 7.91 15.54
N ASN A 387 15.74 7.10 15.58
CA ASN A 387 15.82 5.69 16.02
C ASN A 387 15.79 4.68 14.85
N ARG A 388 15.62 5.16 13.61
CA ARG A 388 15.59 4.30 12.43
C ARG A 388 17.01 3.93 11.99
N PRO A 389 17.31 2.63 11.81
CA PRO A 389 18.58 2.21 11.24
C PRO A 389 18.79 2.84 9.84
N GLN A 390 20.02 3.27 9.56
CA GLN A 390 20.35 3.67 8.20
C GLN A 390 20.27 2.46 7.27
N SER A 391 19.47 2.59 6.21
CA SER A 391 19.34 1.58 5.15
C SER A 391 20.14 2.01 3.93
N ILE A 392 20.83 1.08 3.29
CA ILE A 392 21.47 1.28 1.99
C ILE A 392 20.51 1.08 0.82
N GLY A 393 19.24 0.79 1.09
CA GLY A 393 18.18 0.57 0.12
C GLY A 393 17.07 -0.28 0.73
N GLY A 394 15.90 -0.23 0.14
CA GLY A 394 14.70 -0.97 0.52
C GLY A 394 13.82 -1.21 -0.69
N GLY A 395 12.66 -1.81 -0.48
CA GLY A 395 11.59 -1.85 -1.47
C GLY A 395 11.13 -0.44 -1.86
N SER A 396 10.37 -0.36 -2.92
CA SER A 396 9.60 0.84 -3.28
C SER A 396 8.14 0.58 -2.92
N ASP A 397 7.39 1.66 -2.70
CA ASP A 397 5.95 1.61 -2.41
C ASP A 397 5.37 2.92 -2.98
N ASP A 398 4.43 2.83 -3.90
CA ASP A 398 3.93 4.00 -4.61
C ASP A 398 3.02 4.91 -3.79
N ILE A 399 2.76 4.59 -2.49
CA ILE A 399 2.14 5.54 -1.55
C ILE A 399 2.97 6.83 -1.40
N GLY A 400 4.26 6.79 -1.68
CA GLY A 400 5.12 7.96 -1.72
C GLY A 400 4.55 9.08 -2.59
N ASP A 401 3.93 8.77 -3.72
CA ASP A 401 3.33 9.78 -4.61
C ASP A 401 2.25 10.60 -3.89
N ILE A 402 1.43 9.95 -3.08
CA ILE A 402 0.41 10.62 -2.26
C ILE A 402 1.06 11.34 -1.08
N MET A 403 2.07 10.75 -0.44
CA MET A 403 2.81 11.37 0.67
C MET A 403 3.43 12.72 0.30
N TRP A 404 3.85 12.90 -0.96
CA TRP A 404 4.38 14.18 -1.45
C TRP A 404 3.32 15.15 -1.99
N THR A 405 2.05 14.75 -1.94
CA THR A 405 0.92 15.57 -2.41
C THR A 405 0.08 16.12 -1.25
N VAL A 406 -0.12 15.30 -0.21
CA VAL A 406 -0.90 15.67 1.00
C VAL A 406 -0.25 15.09 2.26
N PRO A 407 -0.47 15.69 3.45
CA PRO A 407 -0.02 15.12 4.72
C PRO A 407 -0.50 13.67 4.87
N THR A 408 0.41 12.71 4.90
CA THR A 408 0.08 11.28 4.88
C THR A 408 0.88 10.49 5.91
N ILE A 409 0.26 9.45 6.45
CA ILE A 409 0.92 8.41 7.27
C ILE A 409 0.54 7.02 6.79
N THR A 410 1.40 6.05 7.07
CA THR A 410 1.09 4.62 6.97
C THR A 410 0.95 4.02 8.36
N ILE A 411 -0.16 3.34 8.62
CA ILE A 411 -0.35 2.48 9.80
C ILE A 411 -0.09 1.04 9.36
N ARG A 412 0.94 0.41 9.94
CA ARG A 412 1.24 -1.01 9.75
C ARG A 412 0.52 -1.81 10.84
N TYR A 413 -0.25 -2.81 10.44
CA TYR A 413 -1.11 -3.58 11.36
C TYR A 413 -0.71 -5.06 11.39
N PRO A 414 -0.83 -5.74 12.56
CA PRO A 414 -0.24 -7.06 12.81
C PRO A 414 -1.13 -8.19 12.26
N SER A 415 -1.15 -8.37 10.95
CA SER A 415 -1.97 -9.40 10.27
C SER A 415 -1.17 -10.57 9.71
N ASN A 416 0.16 -10.60 9.89
CA ASN A 416 0.98 -11.67 9.38
C ASN A 416 1.97 -12.20 10.44
N ILE A 417 2.64 -13.30 10.12
CA ILE A 417 3.59 -14.00 10.99
C ILE A 417 4.97 -13.35 10.90
N PRO A 418 5.70 -13.19 12.03
CA PRO A 418 7.08 -12.73 11.99
C PRO A 418 8.00 -13.63 11.17
N SER A 419 9.02 -13.05 10.55
CA SER A 419 10.08 -13.76 9.82
C SER A 419 9.66 -14.49 8.53
N VAL A 420 8.39 -14.44 8.10
CA VAL A 420 8.02 -14.86 6.74
C VAL A 420 8.64 -13.93 5.71
N ILE A 421 8.79 -14.41 4.48
CA ILE A 421 9.36 -13.60 3.39
C ILE A 421 8.21 -12.94 2.66
N GLY A 422 8.23 -11.62 2.52
CA GLY A 422 7.35 -10.87 1.62
C GLY A 422 7.57 -11.31 0.16
N HIS A 423 6.55 -11.15 -0.68
CA HIS A 423 6.54 -11.61 -2.09
C HIS A 423 6.81 -13.12 -2.22
N ASN A 424 6.32 -13.90 -1.25
CA ASN A 424 6.54 -15.34 -1.20
C ASN A 424 5.32 -16.06 -0.62
N VAL A 425 5.11 -17.31 -1.02
CA VAL A 425 4.02 -18.18 -0.54
C VAL A 425 3.93 -18.28 1.00
N THR A 426 5.06 -18.13 1.71
CA THR A 426 5.07 -18.17 3.17
C THR A 426 4.30 -17.04 3.82
N ALA A 427 4.25 -15.86 3.18
CA ALA A 427 3.44 -14.74 3.65
C ALA A 427 1.93 -14.98 3.44
N ALA A 428 1.53 -15.72 2.41
CA ALA A 428 0.12 -16.04 2.14
C ALA A 428 -0.49 -17.06 3.12
N MET A 429 0.33 -17.86 3.82
CA MET A 429 -0.15 -18.97 4.67
C MET A 429 -1.09 -18.52 5.79
N ALA A 430 -0.92 -17.31 6.33
CA ALA A 430 -1.73 -16.78 7.43
C ALA A 430 -2.88 -15.87 6.98
N MET A 431 -2.92 -15.42 5.72
CA MET A 431 -3.71 -14.26 5.32
C MET A 431 -5.23 -14.48 5.20
N ALA A 432 -5.74 -15.70 5.38
CA ALA A 432 -7.15 -16.00 5.61
C ALA A 432 -7.35 -16.85 6.87
N THR A 433 -6.56 -16.60 7.93
CA THR A 433 -6.63 -17.28 9.23
C THR A 433 -7.00 -16.29 10.33
N PRO A 434 -7.32 -16.76 11.55
CA PRO A 434 -7.56 -15.91 12.70
C PRO A 434 -6.45 -14.90 12.99
N ILE A 435 -5.19 -15.16 12.60
CA ILE A 435 -4.08 -14.21 12.73
C ILE A 435 -4.38 -12.94 11.92
N ALA A 436 -4.68 -13.10 10.63
CA ALA A 436 -5.01 -11.97 9.77
C ALA A 436 -6.26 -11.22 10.27
N HIS A 437 -7.33 -11.95 10.58
CA HIS A 437 -8.60 -11.36 11.01
C HIS A 437 -8.45 -10.50 12.26
N LYS A 438 -7.74 -10.98 13.29
CA LYS A 438 -7.48 -10.24 14.53
C LYS A 438 -6.64 -8.98 14.30
N GLY A 439 -5.62 -9.07 13.45
CA GLY A 439 -4.78 -7.94 13.08
C GLY A 439 -5.56 -6.84 12.37
N VAL A 440 -6.47 -7.20 11.47
CA VAL A 440 -7.37 -6.26 10.77
C VAL A 440 -8.28 -5.53 11.75
N VAL A 441 -8.87 -6.23 12.73
CA VAL A 441 -9.76 -5.60 13.73
C VAL A 441 -9.01 -4.54 14.54
N VAL A 442 -7.82 -4.82 15.07
CA VAL A 442 -7.08 -3.81 15.86
C VAL A 442 -6.59 -2.67 14.98
N GLY A 443 -6.17 -2.94 13.74
CA GLY A 443 -5.82 -1.93 12.76
C GLY A 443 -6.99 -0.97 12.46
N ALA A 444 -8.18 -1.52 12.20
CA ALA A 444 -9.39 -0.74 11.93
C ALA A 444 -9.77 0.17 13.11
N LYS A 445 -9.62 -0.30 14.35
CA LYS A 445 -9.84 0.52 15.55
C LYS A 445 -8.88 1.71 15.59
N ALA A 446 -7.59 1.49 15.37
CA ALA A 446 -6.60 2.57 15.40
C ALA A 446 -6.83 3.59 14.28
N VAL A 447 -7.18 3.15 13.07
CA VAL A 447 -7.54 4.03 11.95
C VAL A 447 -8.78 4.85 12.31
N ALA A 448 -9.87 4.22 12.76
CA ALA A 448 -11.11 4.92 13.13
C ALA A 448 -10.88 5.97 14.22
N MET A 449 -10.13 5.63 15.27
CA MET A 449 -9.78 6.55 16.35
C MET A 449 -8.92 7.72 15.84
N THR A 450 -8.00 7.49 14.91
CA THR A 450 -7.11 8.53 14.35
C THR A 450 -7.90 9.48 13.43
N VAL A 451 -8.82 8.95 12.62
CA VAL A 451 -9.73 9.79 11.82
C VAL A 451 -10.58 10.69 12.73
N LEU A 452 -11.11 10.17 13.82
CA LEU A 452 -11.88 10.99 14.77
C LEU A 452 -11.02 12.08 15.43
N ASP A 453 -9.74 11.84 15.72
CA ASP A 453 -8.82 12.90 16.15
C ASP A 453 -8.68 14.00 15.09
N MET A 454 -8.53 13.64 13.82
CA MET A 454 -8.46 14.61 12.73
C MET A 454 -9.77 15.40 12.56
N MET A 455 -10.93 14.76 12.73
CA MET A 455 -12.24 15.41 12.60
C MET A 455 -12.57 16.34 13.78
N THR A 456 -12.08 16.03 14.98
CA THR A 456 -12.48 16.74 16.21
C THR A 456 -11.39 17.65 16.79
N THR A 457 -10.17 17.61 16.23
CA THR A 457 -9.03 18.41 16.70
C THR A 457 -8.42 19.22 15.55
N PRO A 458 -8.99 20.39 15.19
CA PRO A 458 -8.52 21.18 14.04
C PRO A 458 -7.02 21.51 14.07
N LYS A 459 -6.46 21.68 15.30
CA LYS A 459 -5.02 21.90 15.46
C LYS A 459 -4.17 20.76 14.88
N LEU A 460 -4.61 19.51 14.95
CA LEU A 460 -3.87 18.39 14.41
C LEU A 460 -3.66 18.51 12.89
N LEU A 461 -4.70 18.88 12.14
CA LEU A 461 -4.60 19.10 10.69
C LEU A 461 -3.78 20.34 10.35
N THR A 462 -3.90 21.41 11.14
CA THR A 462 -3.06 22.61 10.98
C THR A 462 -1.58 22.27 11.18
N ASP A 463 -1.24 21.55 12.27
CA ASP A 463 0.14 21.12 12.54
C ASP A 463 0.66 20.16 11.45
N ALA A 464 -0.19 19.24 10.98
CA ALA A 464 0.16 18.32 9.89
C ALA A 464 0.48 19.06 8.59
N LYS A 465 -0.34 20.06 8.24
CA LYS A 465 -0.10 20.91 7.06
C LYS A 465 1.18 21.74 7.21
N THR A 466 1.41 22.32 8.39
CA THR A 466 2.64 23.07 8.68
C THR A 466 3.87 22.18 8.56
N TYR A 467 3.85 20.96 9.12
CA TYR A 467 4.94 20.02 8.97
C TYR A 467 5.17 19.62 7.50
N PHE A 468 4.10 19.41 6.74
CA PHE A 468 4.16 19.11 5.32
C PHE A 468 4.83 20.23 4.53
N THR A 469 4.37 21.50 4.70
CA THR A 469 4.90 22.65 3.96
C THR A 469 6.27 23.11 4.43
N ASP A 470 6.51 23.12 5.74
CA ASP A 470 7.69 23.76 6.34
C ASP A 470 8.84 22.80 6.62
N VAL A 471 8.57 21.50 6.62
CA VAL A 471 9.60 20.47 6.82
C VAL A 471 9.74 19.62 5.57
N GLN A 472 8.70 18.86 5.18
CA GLN A 472 8.79 17.90 4.08
C GLN A 472 9.07 18.59 2.73
N LEU A 473 8.25 19.55 2.30
CA LEU A 473 8.43 20.23 1.01
C LEU A 473 9.66 21.16 0.94
N LYS A 474 10.37 21.38 2.06
CA LYS A 474 11.68 22.03 2.04
C LYS A 474 12.82 21.10 1.68
N THR A 475 12.64 19.79 1.86
CA THR A 475 13.69 18.80 1.52
C THR A 475 13.72 18.51 0.04
N ASP A 476 12.54 18.35 -0.58
CA ASP A 476 12.40 18.04 -2.01
C ASP A 476 10.98 18.38 -2.49
N HIS A 477 10.73 18.25 -3.80
CA HIS A 477 9.44 18.51 -4.42
C HIS A 477 9.00 17.31 -5.26
N TYR A 478 7.69 17.01 -5.21
CA TYR A 478 7.11 15.96 -6.02
C TYR A 478 7.23 16.27 -7.52
N ALA A 479 7.94 15.42 -8.23
CA ALA A 479 8.16 15.51 -9.67
C ALA A 479 8.15 14.12 -10.29
N PRO A 480 6.96 13.53 -10.55
CA PRO A 480 6.86 12.20 -11.14
C PRO A 480 7.42 12.22 -12.58
N LEU A 481 8.10 11.15 -12.94
CA LEU A 481 8.69 10.98 -14.29
C LEU A 481 7.65 10.45 -15.30
N LEU A 482 6.40 10.90 -15.19
CA LEU A 482 5.30 10.57 -16.09
C LEU A 482 5.10 11.68 -17.13
N ALA A 483 5.22 11.35 -18.40
CA ALA A 483 4.79 12.25 -19.47
C ALA A 483 3.25 12.30 -19.57
N ASP A 484 2.69 13.38 -20.11
CA ASP A 484 1.24 13.51 -20.31
C ASP A 484 0.67 12.40 -21.23
N THR A 485 1.51 11.89 -22.12
CA THR A 485 1.18 10.79 -23.04
C THR A 485 1.18 9.42 -22.39
N ASP A 486 1.85 9.23 -21.24
CA ASP A 486 1.91 7.96 -20.54
C ASP A 486 0.54 7.60 -19.97
N LYS A 487 0.15 6.35 -20.14
CA LYS A 487 -1.13 5.81 -19.67
C LYS A 487 -0.89 4.62 -18.77
N PRO A 488 -1.79 4.37 -17.81
CA PRO A 488 -1.73 3.14 -17.00
C PRO A 488 -1.67 1.90 -17.89
N ALA A 489 -0.79 0.98 -17.54
CA ALA A 489 -0.52 -0.23 -18.34
C ALA A 489 -1.57 -1.32 -18.06
N ILE A 490 -2.85 -1.00 -18.24
CA ILE A 490 -4.00 -1.85 -17.86
C ILE A 490 -4.07 -3.21 -18.57
N TRP A 491 -3.25 -3.43 -19.61
CA TRP A 491 -3.12 -4.71 -20.31
C TRP A 491 -2.21 -5.71 -19.57
N LEU A 492 -1.42 -5.25 -18.61
CA LEU A 492 -0.54 -6.15 -17.84
C LEU A 492 -1.38 -7.20 -17.10
N ASN A 493 -0.86 -8.42 -17.06
CA ASN A 493 -1.50 -9.59 -16.46
C ASN A 493 -2.80 -10.08 -17.13
N ALA A 494 -3.36 -9.34 -18.10
CA ALA A 494 -4.66 -9.67 -18.70
C ALA A 494 -4.69 -11.06 -19.34
N LYS A 495 -3.65 -11.42 -20.10
CA LYS A 495 -3.54 -12.76 -20.75
C LYS A 495 -3.47 -13.86 -19.70
N THR A 496 -2.57 -13.72 -18.73
CA THR A 496 -2.39 -14.69 -17.63
C THR A 496 -3.68 -14.90 -16.86
N MET A 497 -4.41 -13.82 -16.53
CA MET A 497 -5.67 -13.93 -15.81
C MET A 497 -6.81 -14.52 -16.66
N ALA A 498 -6.83 -14.25 -17.96
CA ALA A 498 -7.79 -14.91 -18.86
C ALA A 498 -7.62 -16.44 -18.87
N GLU A 499 -6.39 -16.93 -18.75
CA GLU A 499 -6.07 -18.36 -18.71
C GLU A 499 -6.37 -18.98 -17.32
N LEU A 500 -6.05 -18.27 -16.22
CA LEU A 500 -6.12 -18.83 -14.86
C LEU A 500 -7.49 -18.65 -14.18
N ARG A 501 -8.18 -17.53 -14.41
CA ARG A 501 -9.44 -17.16 -13.72
C ARG A 501 -10.51 -18.25 -13.77
N PRO A 502 -10.78 -18.96 -14.89
CA PRO A 502 -11.80 -20.01 -14.94
C PRO A 502 -11.53 -21.18 -13.96
N ALA A 503 -10.27 -21.47 -13.68
CA ALA A 503 -9.91 -22.48 -12.68
C ALA A 503 -10.04 -21.94 -11.24
N MET A 504 -9.70 -20.67 -11.03
CA MET A 504 -9.73 -19.99 -9.73
C MET A 504 -11.17 -19.77 -9.23
N GLU A 505 -12.12 -19.46 -10.11
CA GLU A 505 -13.53 -19.21 -9.76
C GLU A 505 -14.18 -20.35 -8.97
N LYS A 506 -13.71 -21.58 -9.14
CA LYS A 506 -14.20 -22.77 -8.39
C LYS A 506 -13.85 -22.71 -6.91
N PHE A 507 -12.88 -21.91 -6.53
CA PHE A 507 -12.37 -21.76 -5.18
C PHE A 507 -12.75 -20.42 -4.54
N TYR A 508 -13.49 -19.55 -5.23
CA TYR A 508 -13.95 -18.31 -4.63
C TYR A 508 -14.82 -18.60 -3.40
N TYR A 509 -14.59 -17.84 -2.35
CA TYR A 509 -15.30 -18.03 -1.09
C TYR A 509 -16.79 -17.73 -1.24
N ASP A 510 -17.64 -18.62 -0.73
CA ASP A 510 -19.10 -18.48 -0.68
C ASP A 510 -19.57 -18.34 0.78
N PRO A 511 -19.69 -17.10 1.30
CA PRO A 511 -20.07 -16.86 2.68
C PRO A 511 -21.54 -17.21 2.98
N THR A 512 -22.34 -17.56 1.97
CA THR A 512 -23.73 -18.03 2.18
C THR A 512 -23.78 -19.51 2.57
N LYS A 513 -22.71 -20.26 2.32
CA LYS A 513 -22.62 -21.71 2.59
C LYS A 513 -21.62 -22.06 3.69
N TYR A 514 -20.61 -21.23 3.88
CA TYR A 514 -19.50 -21.53 4.79
C TYR A 514 -19.21 -20.36 5.71
N ASP A 515 -18.91 -20.64 6.97
CA ASP A 515 -18.59 -19.60 7.95
C ASP A 515 -17.22 -18.93 7.71
N SER A 516 -16.27 -19.64 7.09
CA SER A 516 -14.95 -19.11 6.74
C SER A 516 -14.41 -19.76 5.47
N TYR A 517 -13.44 -19.13 4.86
CA TYR A 517 -12.76 -19.72 3.71
C TYR A 517 -12.00 -21.00 4.09
N LEU A 518 -11.42 -21.07 5.28
CA LEU A 518 -10.81 -22.30 5.79
C LEU A 518 -11.83 -23.44 5.85
N GLN A 519 -13.05 -23.19 6.32
CA GLN A 519 -14.12 -24.18 6.35
C GLN A 519 -14.48 -24.66 4.94
N GLN A 520 -14.62 -23.75 3.97
CA GLN A 520 -14.88 -24.11 2.57
C GLN A 520 -13.78 -25.02 2.00
N LEU A 521 -12.53 -24.77 2.35
CA LEU A 521 -11.39 -25.59 1.92
C LEU A 521 -11.21 -26.88 2.72
N GLY A 522 -12.07 -27.15 3.72
CA GLY A 522 -11.95 -28.32 4.61
C GLY A 522 -10.75 -28.24 5.56
N ILE A 523 -10.25 -27.05 5.85
CA ILE A 523 -9.11 -26.82 6.74
C ILE A 523 -9.60 -26.58 8.16
N LYS A 524 -9.19 -27.45 9.09
CA LYS A 524 -9.43 -27.28 10.51
C LYS A 524 -8.25 -26.54 11.15
N TYR A 525 -8.48 -25.30 11.55
CA TYR A 525 -7.46 -24.46 12.20
C TYR A 525 -7.39 -24.70 13.72
N PRO A 526 -6.18 -24.81 14.31
CA PRO A 526 -4.91 -24.89 13.62
C PRO A 526 -4.69 -26.29 13.00
N THR A 527 -3.93 -26.35 11.91
CA THR A 527 -3.55 -27.65 11.28
C THR A 527 -2.42 -28.36 12.04
N VAL A 528 -2.03 -27.82 13.17
CA VAL A 528 -0.98 -28.33 14.08
C VAL A 528 -1.52 -28.35 15.50
N THR A 529 -1.05 -29.27 16.33
CA THR A 529 -1.44 -29.34 17.75
C THR A 529 -0.60 -28.32 18.54
N PRO A 530 -1.21 -27.46 19.37
CA PRO A 530 -0.47 -26.61 20.30
C PRO A 530 0.39 -27.46 21.24
N GLN A 531 1.63 -27.04 21.48
CA GLN A 531 2.54 -27.66 22.44
C GLN A 531 2.36 -27.11 23.83
#